data_9bb887f48d3306a64f2abc1012a11e30
#
_entry.id   9bb887f48d3306a64f2abc1012a11e30
#
_cell.length_a   1.000
_cell.length_b   1.000
_cell.length_c   1.000
_cell.angle_alpha   90.00
_cell.angle_beta   90.00
_cell.angle_gamma   90.00
#
_symmetry.space_group_name_H-M   'P 1'
#
loop_
_entity.id
_entity.type
_entity.pdbx_description
1 polymer ?
#
loop_
_entity_poly.entity_id
_entity_poly.type
_entity_poly.pdbx_seq_one_letter_code
_entity_poly.pdbx_strand_id
1 'polypeptide(L)'
;MMKRRLTILALIMALVALISVALTVSSPVVAEGATRIAGVAFFATASECSDEEGFGSDFALKMTGDLEGCHYVFIADWTCSPSGTYRETGTEIFVGVYNGQVGTFETTYLFTAKLESCPDLATEIWGRCQHPIVRGTGIDGFEGVTGRFDIKDDIDAGNFPYKGHLRW
;
A
#
# COMPACT_ATOMS: atom_id res chain seq x y z
N MET A 1 -6.87 54.99 45.69
CA MET A 1 -6.63 54.83 44.23
C MET A 1 -5.99 53.46 43.83
N MET A 2 -5.21 52.82 44.68
CA MET A 2 -4.52 51.55 44.39
C MET A 2 -5.44 50.32 44.19
N LYS A 3 -6.52 50.17 45.00
CA LYS A 3 -7.45 49.02 44.89
C LYS A 3 -8.21 48.94 43.53
N ARG A 4 -8.54 50.10 42.93
CA ARG A 4 -9.27 50.15 41.64
C ARG A 4 -8.40 49.71 40.43
N ARG A 5 -7.07 49.94 40.49
CA ARG A 5 -6.13 49.52 39.45
C ARG A 5 -5.88 48.00 39.46
N LEU A 6 -5.87 47.40 40.66
CA LEU A 6 -5.70 45.94 40.79
C LEU A 6 -6.90 45.17 40.21
N THR A 7 -8.11 45.69 40.39
CA THR A 7 -9.34 45.05 39.89
C THR A 7 -9.40 45.08 38.35
N ILE A 8 -8.94 46.17 37.72
CA ILE A 8 -8.91 46.29 36.27
C ILE A 8 -7.85 45.34 35.64
N LEU A 9 -6.67 45.22 36.27
CA LEU A 9 -5.63 44.30 35.81
C LEU A 9 -6.10 42.83 35.88
N ALA A 10 -6.79 42.44 36.95
CA ALA A 10 -7.32 41.11 37.12
C ALA A 10 -8.41 40.76 36.08
N LEU A 11 -9.26 41.75 35.70
CA LEU A 11 -10.27 41.56 34.65
C LEU A 11 -9.64 41.39 33.26
N ILE A 12 -8.58 42.15 32.95
CA ILE A 12 -7.89 42.04 31.63
C ILE A 12 -7.18 40.68 31.51
N MET A 13 -6.54 40.19 32.60
CA MET A 13 -5.89 38.88 32.59
C MET A 13 -6.91 37.72 32.43
N ALA A 14 -8.10 37.85 33.04
CA ALA A 14 -9.16 36.85 32.87
C ALA A 14 -9.74 36.83 31.46
N LEU A 15 -9.84 38.00 30.81
CA LEU A 15 -10.34 38.10 29.44
C LEU A 15 -9.34 37.51 28.39
N VAL A 16 -8.05 37.72 28.62
CA VAL A 16 -7.00 37.14 27.74
C VAL A 16 -6.94 35.61 27.88
N ALA A 17 -7.14 35.07 29.09
CA ALA A 17 -7.19 33.62 29.31
C ALA A 17 -8.41 32.96 28.60
N LEU A 18 -9.55 33.64 28.53
CA LEU A 18 -10.75 33.14 27.86
C LEU A 18 -10.65 33.13 26.33
N ILE A 19 -9.85 34.02 25.74
CA ILE A 19 -9.65 34.10 24.29
C ILE A 19 -8.67 33.00 23.81
N SER A 20 -7.75 32.54 24.66
CA SER A 20 -6.76 31.53 24.31
C SER A 20 -7.32 30.12 24.16
N VAL A 21 -8.52 29.83 24.63
CA VAL A 21 -9.15 28.47 24.56
C VAL A 21 -9.97 28.28 23.29
N ALA A 22 -10.22 29.33 22.51
CA ALA A 22 -11.15 29.27 21.37
C ALA A 22 -10.48 29.00 20.01
N LEU A 23 -9.19 28.66 19.97
CA LEU A 23 -8.47 28.42 18.70
C LEU A 23 -7.97 27.00 18.57
N THR A 24 -8.68 26.01 19.07
CA THR A 24 -8.55 24.65 18.54
C THR A 24 -9.30 24.63 17.19
N VAL A 25 -8.65 25.09 16.15
CA VAL A 25 -9.08 24.83 14.79
C VAL A 25 -8.97 23.31 14.59
N SER A 26 -10.06 22.60 14.82
CA SER A 26 -10.20 21.25 14.30
C SER A 26 -10.16 21.38 12.78
N SER A 27 -9.01 21.06 12.18
CA SER A 27 -8.94 20.88 10.74
C SER A 27 -10.06 19.92 10.34
N PRO A 28 -10.90 20.27 9.35
CA PRO A 28 -11.87 19.31 8.85
C PRO A 28 -11.09 18.09 8.38
N VAL A 29 -11.38 16.93 8.94
CA VAL A 29 -10.95 15.66 8.38
C VAL A 29 -11.67 15.57 7.03
N VAL A 30 -11.01 16.01 5.97
CA VAL A 30 -11.46 15.73 4.63
C VAL A 30 -11.37 14.21 4.52
N ALA A 31 -12.51 13.55 4.43
CA ALA A 31 -12.54 12.15 4.05
C ALA A 31 -11.99 12.09 2.62
N GLU A 32 -10.69 11.83 2.47
CA GLU A 32 -10.09 11.69 1.17
C GLU A 32 -10.73 10.48 0.50
N GLY A 33 -11.33 10.73 -0.66
CA GLY A 33 -11.92 9.69 -1.49
C GLY A 33 -10.86 8.70 -1.93
N ALA A 34 -11.29 7.51 -2.33
CA ALA A 34 -10.37 6.52 -2.88
C ALA A 34 -9.69 7.06 -4.14
N THR A 35 -8.37 7.10 -4.17
CA THR A 35 -7.60 7.47 -5.35
C THR A 35 -7.31 6.23 -6.18
N ARG A 36 -7.64 6.28 -7.47
CA ARG A 36 -7.34 5.18 -8.39
C ARG A 36 -5.86 5.13 -8.69
N ILE A 37 -5.35 3.90 -8.82
CA ILE A 37 -3.98 3.62 -9.23
C ILE A 37 -3.97 2.60 -10.35
N ALA A 38 -2.96 2.70 -11.24
CA ALA A 38 -2.72 1.77 -12.32
C ALA A 38 -1.23 1.76 -12.71
N GLY A 39 -0.79 0.67 -13.31
CA GLY A 39 0.56 0.53 -13.81
C GLY A 39 0.82 -0.88 -14.32
N VAL A 40 2.10 -1.22 -14.44
CA VAL A 40 2.55 -2.54 -14.90
C VAL A 40 3.67 -3.03 -14.00
N ALA A 41 3.62 -4.29 -13.63
CA ALA A 41 4.69 -4.98 -12.93
C ALA A 41 5.38 -5.99 -13.85
N PHE A 42 6.63 -6.33 -13.51
CA PHE A 42 7.47 -7.29 -14.21
C PHE A 42 8.22 -8.13 -13.18
N PHE A 43 8.58 -9.37 -13.50
CA PHE A 43 9.56 -10.08 -12.69
C PHE A 43 10.85 -9.27 -12.62
N ALA A 44 11.28 -8.97 -11.40
CA ALA A 44 12.48 -8.17 -11.17
C ALA A 44 13.73 -9.02 -11.26
N THR A 45 14.79 -8.45 -11.81
CA THR A 45 16.14 -8.98 -11.64
C THR A 45 16.70 -8.55 -10.28
N ALA A 46 17.72 -9.24 -9.78
CA ALA A 46 18.39 -8.88 -8.53
C ALA A 46 19.01 -7.46 -8.54
N SER A 47 19.26 -6.88 -9.72
CA SER A 47 19.76 -5.51 -9.84
C SER A 47 18.66 -4.44 -9.83
N GLU A 48 17.40 -4.83 -10.06
CA GLU A 48 16.25 -3.92 -10.08
C GLU A 48 15.54 -3.87 -8.72
N CYS A 49 15.43 -5.03 -8.08
CA CYS A 49 14.86 -5.17 -6.74
C CYS A 49 15.81 -6.06 -5.93
N SER A 50 16.86 -5.42 -5.39
CA SER A 50 17.79 -6.14 -4.53
C SER A 50 17.10 -6.54 -3.24
N ASP A 51 17.26 -7.79 -2.84
CA ASP A 51 16.86 -8.27 -1.52
C ASP A 51 17.89 -7.84 -0.44
N GLU A 52 18.63 -6.74 -0.72
CA GLU A 52 19.64 -6.19 0.20
C GLU A 52 19.05 -5.77 1.54
N GLU A 53 17.76 -5.55 1.60
CA GLU A 53 17.05 -5.27 2.85
C GLU A 53 16.78 -6.55 3.68
N GLY A 54 17.17 -7.73 3.17
CA GLY A 54 17.16 -8.98 3.93
C GLY A 54 15.76 -9.55 4.16
N PHE A 55 14.79 -9.24 3.32
CA PHE A 55 13.43 -9.77 3.44
C PHE A 55 13.35 -11.27 3.21
N GLY A 56 14.26 -11.86 2.38
CA GLY A 56 14.24 -13.29 2.07
C GLY A 56 13.01 -13.69 1.26
N SER A 57 12.57 -12.84 0.32
CA SER A 57 11.42 -13.10 -0.53
C SER A 57 11.65 -14.26 -1.50
N ASP A 58 10.57 -14.97 -1.88
CA ASP A 58 10.64 -16.00 -2.90
C ASP A 58 10.95 -15.42 -4.27
N PHE A 59 10.36 -14.25 -4.57
CA PHE A 59 10.67 -13.43 -5.75
C PHE A 59 10.22 -11.98 -5.53
N ALA A 60 10.57 -11.11 -6.46
CA ALA A 60 10.12 -9.72 -6.46
C ALA A 60 9.55 -9.31 -7.82
N LEU A 61 8.61 -8.36 -7.78
CA LEU A 61 8.10 -7.67 -8.96
C LEU A 61 8.61 -6.22 -8.97
N LYS A 62 9.12 -5.75 -10.11
CA LYS A 62 9.35 -4.34 -10.37
C LYS A 62 8.05 -3.69 -10.77
N MET A 63 7.57 -2.76 -9.94
CA MET A 63 6.35 -1.99 -10.18
C MET A 63 6.70 -0.68 -10.90
N THR A 64 5.86 -0.30 -11.88
CA THR A 64 5.95 0.97 -12.62
C THR A 64 4.57 1.59 -12.79
N GLY A 65 4.49 2.90 -13.05
CA GLY A 65 3.23 3.63 -13.14
C GLY A 65 2.95 4.42 -11.87
N ASP A 66 1.74 4.34 -11.32
CA ASP A 66 1.40 5.12 -10.12
C ASP A 66 2.15 4.64 -8.87
N LEU A 67 2.42 3.33 -8.76
CA LEU A 67 3.33 2.76 -7.77
C LEU A 67 4.67 2.45 -8.47
N GLU A 68 5.74 3.09 -8.03
CA GLU A 68 7.09 2.85 -8.55
C GLU A 68 7.96 2.23 -7.45
N GLY A 69 8.49 1.02 -7.67
CA GLY A 69 9.31 0.37 -6.65
C GLY A 69 9.38 -1.14 -6.81
N CYS A 70 9.57 -1.81 -5.70
CA CYS A 70 9.68 -3.26 -5.62
C CYS A 70 8.57 -3.85 -4.77
N HIS A 71 8.01 -4.94 -5.21
CA HIS A 71 6.99 -5.70 -4.51
C HIS A 71 7.55 -7.10 -4.24
N TYR A 72 7.97 -7.35 -3.02
CA TYR A 72 8.61 -8.59 -2.56
C TYR A 72 7.55 -9.58 -2.15
N VAL A 73 7.58 -10.80 -2.69
CA VAL A 73 6.54 -11.84 -2.53
C VAL A 73 7.04 -12.97 -1.66
N PHE A 74 6.22 -13.41 -0.71
CA PHE A 74 6.47 -14.51 0.21
C PHE A 74 5.33 -15.51 0.10
N ILE A 75 5.60 -16.66 -0.51
CA ILE A 75 4.63 -17.72 -0.73
C ILE A 75 4.39 -18.48 0.59
N ALA A 76 3.15 -18.52 1.04
CA ALA A 76 2.77 -19.27 2.23
C ALA A 76 2.26 -20.67 1.90
N ASP A 77 1.44 -20.79 0.85
CA ASP A 77 0.85 -22.06 0.44
C ASP A 77 0.40 -22.01 -1.03
N TRP A 78 0.42 -23.16 -1.68
CA TRP A 78 -0.09 -23.30 -3.05
C TRP A 78 -0.69 -24.67 -3.30
N THR A 79 -1.62 -24.72 -4.24
CA THR A 79 -2.26 -25.96 -4.70
C THR A 79 -2.42 -25.93 -6.23
N CYS A 80 -2.32 -27.10 -6.83
CA CYS A 80 -2.62 -27.25 -8.24
C CYS A 80 -3.45 -28.52 -8.48
N SER A 81 -4.63 -28.35 -9.08
CA SER A 81 -5.52 -29.47 -9.37
C SER A 81 -5.10 -30.20 -10.66
N PRO A 82 -5.45 -31.49 -10.83
CA PRO A 82 -5.17 -32.21 -12.07
C PRO A 82 -5.73 -31.53 -13.33
N SER A 83 -6.75 -30.70 -13.19
CA SER A 83 -7.31 -29.92 -14.28
C SER A 83 -6.51 -28.66 -14.62
N GLY A 84 -5.39 -28.37 -13.93
CA GLY A 84 -4.56 -27.19 -14.16
C GLY A 84 -5.07 -25.93 -13.46
N THR A 85 -5.95 -26.02 -12.47
CA THR A 85 -6.30 -24.86 -11.66
C THR A 85 -5.27 -24.68 -10.55
N TYR A 86 -4.50 -23.60 -10.65
CA TYR A 86 -3.49 -23.20 -9.68
C TYR A 86 -4.04 -22.13 -8.72
N ARG A 87 -3.70 -22.24 -7.47
CA ARG A 87 -3.98 -21.24 -6.43
C ARG A 87 -2.76 -21.09 -5.54
N GLU A 88 -2.44 -19.86 -5.21
CA GLU A 88 -1.33 -19.51 -4.31
C GLU A 88 -1.76 -18.37 -3.40
N THR A 89 -1.28 -18.40 -2.17
CA THR A 89 -1.52 -17.37 -1.15
C THR A 89 -0.23 -17.03 -0.44
N GLY A 90 -0.14 -15.81 0.05
CA GLY A 90 1.00 -15.38 0.82
C GLY A 90 0.86 -13.94 1.30
N THR A 91 2.00 -13.37 1.61
CA THR A 91 2.15 -11.96 2.00
C THR A 91 3.16 -11.28 1.09
N GLU A 92 3.12 -9.96 1.07
CA GLU A 92 4.01 -9.18 0.24
C GLU A 92 4.37 -7.88 0.93
N ILE A 93 5.54 -7.32 0.55
CA ILE A 93 5.99 -6.01 1.01
C ILE A 93 6.25 -5.15 -0.22
N PHE A 94 5.53 -4.04 -0.34
CA PHE A 94 5.86 -3.00 -1.30
C PHE A 94 6.84 -2.01 -0.66
N VAL A 95 7.92 -1.71 -1.38
CA VAL A 95 8.89 -0.67 -1.05
C VAL A 95 9.04 0.23 -2.26
N GLY A 96 8.66 1.51 -2.12
CA GLY A 96 8.69 2.37 -3.30
C GLY A 96 8.12 3.76 -3.09
N VAL A 97 7.60 4.31 -4.19
CA VAL A 97 7.15 5.70 -4.29
C VAL A 97 5.72 5.75 -4.82
N TYR A 98 4.91 6.64 -4.26
CA TYR A 98 3.63 7.08 -4.77
C TYR A 98 3.54 8.61 -4.67
N ASN A 99 3.24 9.30 -5.78
CA ASN A 99 3.18 10.77 -5.83
C ASN A 99 4.42 11.46 -5.22
N GLY A 100 5.61 10.90 -5.42
CA GLY A 100 6.87 11.43 -4.88
C GLY A 100 7.10 11.16 -3.38
N GLN A 101 6.21 10.47 -2.71
CA GLN A 101 6.36 10.04 -1.31
C GLN A 101 6.94 8.63 -1.25
N VAL A 102 8.08 8.48 -0.59
CA VAL A 102 8.75 7.18 -0.38
C VAL A 102 8.16 6.50 0.85
N GLY A 103 8.05 5.17 0.83
CA GLY A 103 7.61 4.40 1.99
C GLY A 103 7.33 2.95 1.65
N THR A 104 6.68 2.24 2.60
CA THR A 104 6.39 0.82 2.49
C THR A 104 4.97 0.51 2.96
N PHE A 105 4.40 -0.58 2.50
CA PHE A 105 3.21 -1.22 3.06
C PHE A 105 3.21 -2.72 2.77
N GLU A 106 2.43 -3.47 3.53
CA GLU A 106 2.23 -4.90 3.30
C GLU A 106 0.90 -5.18 2.61
N THR A 107 0.87 -6.25 1.81
CA THR A 107 -0.35 -6.85 1.29
C THR A 107 -0.41 -8.34 1.67
N THR A 108 -1.60 -8.88 1.68
CA THR A 108 -1.80 -10.32 1.48
C THR A 108 -2.18 -10.53 0.02
N TYR A 109 -2.04 -11.76 -0.48
CA TYR A 109 -2.50 -12.04 -1.83
C TYR A 109 -3.20 -13.38 -1.98
N LEU A 110 -4.06 -13.42 -2.99
CA LEU A 110 -4.65 -14.64 -3.54
C LEU A 110 -4.46 -14.62 -5.05
N PHE A 111 -3.53 -15.44 -5.52
CA PHE A 111 -3.33 -15.69 -6.95
C PHE A 111 -4.15 -16.90 -7.38
N THR A 112 -4.77 -16.81 -8.53
CA THR A 112 -5.47 -17.91 -9.19
C THR A 112 -5.11 -17.91 -10.67
N ALA A 113 -4.65 -19.04 -11.14
CA ALA A 113 -4.28 -19.23 -12.54
C ALA A 113 -4.87 -20.51 -13.13
N LYS A 114 -4.91 -20.54 -14.43
CA LYS A 114 -5.15 -21.73 -15.23
C LYS A 114 -3.85 -22.08 -15.96
N LEU A 115 -3.34 -23.28 -15.69
CA LEU A 115 -2.18 -23.86 -16.36
C LEU A 115 -2.65 -24.94 -17.33
N GLU A 116 -1.84 -25.26 -18.34
CA GLU A 116 -2.09 -26.41 -19.22
C GLU A 116 -2.01 -27.72 -18.44
N SER A 117 -1.02 -27.84 -17.55
CA SER A 117 -0.89 -28.99 -16.64
C SER A 117 -0.28 -28.57 -15.31
N CYS A 118 -0.58 -29.31 -14.23
CA CYS A 118 -0.04 -29.05 -12.92
C CYS A 118 1.30 -29.73 -12.61
N PRO A 119 1.61 -30.97 -13.04
CA PRO A 119 2.86 -31.60 -12.66
C PRO A 119 4.10 -30.80 -13.05
N ASP A 120 4.03 -30.06 -14.15
CA ASP A 120 5.17 -29.35 -14.69
C ASP A 120 5.11 -27.84 -14.44
N LEU A 121 4.05 -27.35 -13.76
CA LEU A 121 3.70 -25.92 -13.66
C LEU A 121 3.81 -25.22 -15.03
N ALA A 122 3.48 -25.99 -16.09
CA ALA A 122 3.71 -25.60 -17.47
C ALA A 122 2.70 -24.53 -17.88
N THR A 123 3.04 -23.83 -18.89
CA THR A 123 2.35 -22.78 -19.63
C THR A 123 1.07 -22.26 -18.98
N GLU A 124 1.16 -21.10 -18.43
CA GLU A 124 0.00 -20.37 -17.93
C GLU A 124 -0.89 -19.93 -19.09
N ILE A 125 -2.20 -20.15 -18.95
CA ILE A 125 -3.23 -19.74 -19.93
C ILE A 125 -3.80 -18.38 -19.52
N TRP A 126 -4.00 -18.16 -18.23
CA TRP A 126 -4.38 -16.89 -17.62
C TRP A 126 -4.08 -16.91 -16.13
N GLY A 127 -3.81 -15.73 -15.56
CA GLY A 127 -3.63 -15.50 -14.13
C GLY A 127 -4.25 -14.19 -13.68
N ARG A 128 -4.56 -14.15 -12.41
CA ARG A 128 -5.00 -12.94 -11.73
C ARG A 128 -4.68 -13.02 -10.24
N CYS A 129 -4.33 -11.89 -9.67
CA CYS A 129 -4.02 -11.76 -8.26
C CYS A 129 -4.77 -10.59 -7.63
N GLN A 130 -5.20 -10.75 -6.38
CA GLN A 130 -5.79 -9.69 -5.57
C GLN A 130 -4.84 -9.37 -4.42
N HIS A 131 -4.57 -8.07 -4.20
CA HIS A 131 -3.60 -7.59 -3.22
C HIS A 131 -4.26 -6.58 -2.27
N PRO A 132 -5.06 -7.00 -1.28
CA PRO A 132 -5.57 -6.11 -0.25
C PRO A 132 -4.42 -5.64 0.66
N ILE A 133 -4.36 -4.32 0.92
CA ILE A 133 -3.37 -3.72 1.81
C ILE A 133 -3.73 -4.07 3.25
N VAL A 134 -2.74 -4.56 4.00
CA VAL A 134 -2.88 -4.87 5.43
C VAL A 134 -2.92 -3.56 6.22
N ARG A 135 -4.00 -3.33 6.94
CA ARG A 135 -4.18 -2.09 7.70
C ARG A 135 -3.11 -1.91 8.77
N GLY A 136 -2.55 -0.70 8.84
CA GLY A 136 -1.58 -0.33 9.87
C GLY A 136 -0.14 -0.76 9.56
N THR A 137 0.13 -1.28 8.36
CA THR A 137 1.49 -1.64 7.92
C THR A 137 2.16 -0.54 7.11
N GLY A 138 1.41 0.50 6.71
CA GLY A 138 1.96 1.65 5.99
C GLY A 138 2.94 2.43 6.84
N ILE A 139 4.12 2.72 6.28
CA ILE A 139 5.22 3.47 6.91
C ILE A 139 5.62 4.62 5.99
N ASP A 140 6.06 5.73 6.58
CA ASP A 140 6.48 6.96 5.89
C ASP A 140 5.37 7.50 4.96
N GLY A 141 5.62 7.66 3.67
CA GLY A 141 4.66 8.16 2.70
C GLY A 141 3.37 7.34 2.55
N PHE A 142 3.32 6.15 3.16
CA PHE A 142 2.15 5.27 3.19
C PHE A 142 1.50 5.13 4.58
N GLU A 143 1.86 5.98 5.55
CA GLU A 143 1.23 5.93 6.88
C GLU A 143 -0.29 6.09 6.76
N GLY A 144 -1.03 5.13 7.34
CA GLY A 144 -2.50 5.11 7.31
C GLY A 144 -3.11 4.57 6.01
N VAL A 145 -2.31 4.22 5.01
CA VAL A 145 -2.82 3.70 3.73
C VAL A 145 -3.68 2.46 3.91
N THR A 146 -4.74 2.40 3.13
CA THR A 146 -5.62 1.24 2.96
C THR A 146 -6.03 1.12 1.50
N GLY A 147 -6.63 0.01 1.12
CA GLY A 147 -7.10 -0.19 -0.25
C GLY A 147 -6.76 -1.55 -0.79
N ARG A 148 -6.74 -1.65 -2.10
CA ARG A 148 -6.43 -2.88 -2.82
C ARG A 148 -6.01 -2.54 -4.24
N PHE A 149 -5.15 -3.35 -4.81
CA PHE A 149 -4.96 -3.44 -6.25
C PHE A 149 -5.07 -4.88 -6.72
N ASP A 150 -5.42 -5.04 -7.98
CA ASP A 150 -5.59 -6.34 -8.62
C ASP A 150 -4.64 -6.39 -9.81
N ILE A 151 -3.91 -7.48 -9.94
CA ILE A 151 -3.06 -7.81 -11.08
C ILE A 151 -3.80 -8.80 -11.97
N LYS A 152 -3.66 -8.62 -13.27
CA LYS A 152 -4.08 -9.58 -14.28
C LYS A 152 -2.92 -9.83 -15.24
N ASP A 153 -2.53 -11.08 -15.37
CA ASP A 153 -1.39 -11.46 -16.20
C ASP A 153 -1.67 -11.22 -17.68
N ASP A 154 -0.76 -10.53 -18.32
CA ASP A 154 -0.71 -10.40 -19.77
C ASP A 154 0.33 -11.41 -20.31
N ILE A 155 -0.16 -12.60 -20.63
CA ILE A 155 0.66 -13.73 -21.04
C ILE A 155 1.45 -13.44 -22.32
N ASP A 156 0.82 -12.75 -23.26
CA ASP A 156 1.44 -12.43 -24.56
C ASP A 156 2.57 -11.38 -24.39
N ALA A 157 2.36 -10.42 -23.53
CA ALA A 157 3.36 -9.38 -23.23
C ALA A 157 4.38 -9.81 -22.15
N GLY A 158 4.12 -10.87 -21.40
CA GLY A 158 4.98 -11.34 -20.32
C GLY A 158 5.11 -10.35 -19.17
N ASN A 159 4.02 -9.66 -18.86
CA ASN A 159 3.99 -8.67 -17.78
C ASN A 159 2.66 -8.70 -17.00
N PHE A 160 2.55 -7.87 -15.97
CA PHE A 160 1.50 -7.93 -14.96
C PHE A 160 0.83 -6.55 -14.78
N PRO A 161 -0.08 -6.13 -15.69
CA PRO A 161 -0.85 -4.90 -15.50
C PRO A 161 -1.62 -4.93 -14.18
N TYR A 162 -1.54 -3.84 -13.41
CA TYR A 162 -2.31 -3.69 -12.19
C TYR A 162 -3.22 -2.47 -12.23
N LYS A 163 -4.30 -2.54 -11.45
CA LYS A 163 -5.19 -1.41 -11.18
C LYS A 163 -5.85 -1.59 -9.82
N GLY A 164 -6.14 -0.47 -9.17
CA GLY A 164 -6.72 -0.51 -7.84
C GLY A 164 -7.09 0.87 -7.31
N HIS A 165 -7.09 0.97 -5.99
CA HIS A 165 -7.32 2.22 -5.29
C HIS A 165 -6.60 2.24 -3.95
N LEU A 166 -6.10 3.41 -3.59
CA LEU A 166 -5.56 3.73 -2.27
C LEU A 166 -6.49 4.72 -1.54
N ARG A 167 -6.47 4.67 -0.21
CA ARG A 167 -7.16 5.58 0.71
C ARG A 167 -6.27 5.82 1.92
N TRP A 168 -6.32 7.04 2.45
CA TRP A 168 -5.67 7.43 3.71
C TRP A 168 -6.68 7.79 4.78
#